data_bfcad10e4653e9e26eafb8608c57032f
#
_entry.id   bfcad10e4653e9e26eafb8608c57032f
#
_cell.length_a   1.000
_cell.length_b   1.000
_cell.length_c   1.000
_cell.angle_alpha   90.00
_cell.angle_beta   90.00
_cell.angle_gamma   90.00
#
_symmetry.space_group_name_H-M   'P 1'
#
loop_
_entity.id
_entity.type
_entity.pdbx_description
1 polymer ?
#
loop_
_entity_poly.entity_id
_entity_poly.type
_entity_poly.pdbx_seq_one_letter_code
_entity_poly.pdbx_strand_id
1 'polypeptide(L)'
;RDLRMSRGLGDVYKRQLHTCARYTIEDGLQSNQFNFRSSHKAGDGTFFFGGINGFNYFSPFNISVNKVRPEIVISSVRMHRADSFSVGSERQTLPDGNLRISSKTISFDINFECLSYVAPGQNRYAWKLEGFNSDWVYTDQHSVSFMKLPAGRYVFRVRGCNNDGYWSDATRSLEISVQPHPFLSPVAKGVYFLLVALLIVAAVRVIL
;
A
#
# COMPACT_ATOMS: atom_id res chain seq x y z
N ARG A 1 -0.73 27.64 27.80
CA ARG A 1 0.09 27.13 28.91
C ARG A 1 0.41 25.70 28.55
N ASP A 2 1.69 25.40 28.55
CA ASP A 2 2.32 24.11 28.22
C ASP A 2 2.35 23.71 26.75
N LEU A 3 3.14 24.48 25.97
CA LEU A 3 3.82 23.94 24.81
C LEU A 3 4.97 23.06 25.32
N ARG A 4 4.68 21.80 25.61
CA ARG A 4 5.74 20.80 25.79
C ARG A 4 6.35 20.54 24.43
N MET A 5 7.48 21.17 24.15
CA MET A 5 8.32 20.82 23.01
C MET A 5 9.02 19.50 23.32
N SER A 6 8.47 18.41 22.82
CA SER A 6 9.24 17.17 22.66
C SER A 6 10.16 17.35 21.45
N ARG A 7 11.31 16.71 21.46
CA ARG A 7 12.44 16.80 20.52
C ARG A 7 12.04 16.70 19.04
N GLY A 8 11.52 17.77 18.50
CA GLY A 8 11.05 17.92 17.13
C GLY A 8 9.79 18.75 17.16
N LEU A 9 9.72 19.78 16.32
CA LEU A 9 8.53 20.59 16.12
C LEU A 9 7.47 19.73 15.49
N GLY A 10 6.84 18.89 16.29
CA GLY A 10 5.95 17.92 15.72
C GLY A 10 4.49 18.20 15.97
N ASP A 11 4.12 18.67 17.12
CA ASP A 11 2.75 18.51 17.54
C ASP A 11 2.07 19.86 17.83
N VAL A 12 1.31 20.33 16.84
CA VAL A 12 0.35 21.42 17.09
C VAL A 12 -0.94 20.79 17.61
N TYR A 13 -1.18 20.94 18.92
CA TYR A 13 -2.41 20.47 19.56
C TYR A 13 -3.61 21.31 19.10
N LYS A 14 -4.51 20.73 18.34
CA LYS A 14 -5.87 21.26 18.23
C LYS A 14 -6.65 20.85 19.47
N ARG A 15 -6.91 21.81 20.36
CA ARG A 15 -7.53 21.61 21.68
C ARG A 15 -8.87 20.87 21.70
N GLN A 16 -9.56 20.72 20.59
CA GLN A 16 -10.92 20.15 20.56
C GLN A 16 -11.01 18.67 20.18
N LEU A 17 -9.95 18.05 19.64
CA LEU A 17 -10.03 16.67 19.12
C LEU A 17 -8.82 15.80 19.49
N HIS A 18 -7.90 16.26 20.33
CA HIS A 18 -6.63 15.53 20.65
C HIS A 18 -5.86 15.00 19.41
N THR A 19 -6.03 15.67 18.27
CA THR A 19 -5.31 15.33 17.04
C THR A 19 -4.03 16.13 16.96
N CYS A 20 -2.90 15.42 16.79
CA CYS A 20 -1.59 16.03 16.56
C CYS A 20 -1.29 16.01 15.07
N ALA A 21 -0.92 17.16 14.49
CA ALA A 21 -0.34 17.23 13.16
C ALA A 21 1.18 17.33 13.29
N ARG A 22 1.91 16.50 12.58
CA ARG A 22 3.38 16.55 12.54
C ARG A 22 3.81 17.24 11.26
N TYR A 23 4.69 18.22 11.39
CA TYR A 23 5.32 18.92 10.28
C TYR A 23 6.80 18.54 10.20
N THR A 24 7.30 18.41 8.99
CA THR A 24 8.67 17.99 8.67
C THR A 24 9.30 18.96 7.67
N ILE A 25 10.53 18.68 7.25
CA ILE A 25 11.20 19.43 6.17
C ILE A 25 10.37 19.39 4.88
N GLU A 26 9.64 18.32 4.62
CA GLU A 26 8.75 18.20 3.45
C GLU A 26 7.59 19.22 3.47
N ASP A 27 7.21 19.67 4.67
CA ASP A 27 6.18 20.71 4.87
C ASP A 27 6.76 22.13 4.85
N GLY A 28 8.07 22.28 4.55
CA GLY A 28 8.76 23.56 4.45
C GLY A 28 9.47 24.01 5.73
N LEU A 29 9.69 23.10 6.69
CA LEU A 29 10.52 23.42 7.83
C LEU A 29 12.00 23.49 7.43
N GLN A 30 12.74 24.42 8.05
CA GLN A 30 14.18 24.60 7.82
C GLN A 30 14.98 23.34 8.21
N SER A 31 14.52 22.59 9.21
CA SER A 31 15.08 21.34 9.73
C SER A 31 14.05 20.66 10.63
N ASN A 32 14.25 19.36 10.88
CA ASN A 32 13.50 18.62 11.90
C ASN A 32 14.02 18.90 13.33
N GLN A 33 15.07 19.71 13.45
CA GLN A 33 15.64 20.11 14.73
C GLN A 33 15.64 21.62 14.88
N PHE A 34 15.28 22.07 16.08
CA PHE A 34 15.24 23.46 16.46
C PHE A 34 16.17 23.69 17.66
N ASN A 35 16.77 24.89 17.72
CA ASN A 35 17.69 25.23 18.78
C ASN A 35 16.94 25.41 20.11
N PHE A 36 17.59 25.07 21.19
CA PHE A 36 17.03 25.24 22.52
C PHE A 36 16.81 26.74 22.81
N ARG A 37 15.63 27.09 23.34
CA ARG A 37 15.18 28.47 23.63
C ARG A 37 15.13 29.45 22.45
N SER A 38 15.13 28.96 21.21
CA SER A 38 15.05 29.82 20.04
C SER A 38 13.61 29.93 19.49
N SER A 39 12.66 30.16 20.36
CA SER A 39 11.26 30.36 19.99
C SER A 39 10.72 31.70 20.52
N HIS A 40 9.92 32.37 19.71
CA HIS A 40 9.25 33.60 20.07
C HIS A 40 7.82 33.64 19.54
N LYS A 41 6.92 34.22 20.31
CA LYS A 41 5.57 34.52 19.87
C LYS A 41 5.38 36.01 19.81
N ALA A 42 5.16 36.53 18.62
CA ALA A 42 4.89 37.96 18.40
C ALA A 42 3.50 38.36 18.92
N GLY A 43 3.28 39.67 19.06
CA GLY A 43 2.03 40.23 19.57
C GLY A 43 0.81 39.96 18.67
N ASP A 44 1.00 39.76 17.37
CA ASP A 44 0.00 39.37 16.37
C ASP A 44 -0.33 37.86 16.40
N GLY A 45 0.32 37.09 17.26
CA GLY A 45 0.13 35.66 17.38
C GLY A 45 1.01 34.80 16.47
N THR A 46 1.91 35.42 15.66
CA THR A 46 2.88 34.68 14.82
C THR A 46 3.93 34.02 15.70
N PHE A 47 4.24 32.76 15.40
CA PHE A 47 5.30 32.00 16.04
C PHE A 47 6.56 32.02 15.18
N PHE A 48 7.71 32.16 15.84
CA PHE A 48 9.05 32.09 15.27
C PHE A 48 9.82 30.94 15.96
N PHE A 49 10.50 30.12 15.19
CA PHE A 49 11.33 29.02 15.70
C PHE A 49 12.65 28.99 14.95
N GLY A 50 13.75 29.20 15.68
CA GLY A 50 15.10 29.19 15.12
C GLY A 50 15.72 27.80 15.14
N GLY A 51 16.49 27.49 14.13
CA GLY A 51 17.22 26.24 13.99
C GLY A 51 18.57 26.43 13.29
N ILE A 52 19.24 25.33 12.97
CA ILE A 52 20.60 25.34 12.41
C ILE A 52 20.63 25.97 11.01
N ASN A 53 19.58 25.75 10.22
CA ASN A 53 19.48 26.20 8.81
C ASN A 53 18.61 27.44 8.64
N GLY A 54 18.42 28.24 9.69
CA GLY A 54 17.60 29.44 9.65
C GLY A 54 16.45 29.42 10.65
N PHE A 55 15.33 30.04 10.31
CA PHE A 55 14.15 30.05 11.16
C PHE A 55 12.88 29.82 10.36
N ASN A 56 11.89 29.26 11.01
CA ASN A 56 10.52 29.20 10.50
C ASN A 56 9.63 30.16 11.24
N TYR A 57 8.69 30.75 10.54
CA TYR A 57 7.62 31.54 11.13
C TYR A 57 6.28 31.13 10.54
N PHE A 58 5.25 31.11 11.36
CA PHE A 58 3.89 30.79 10.91
C PHE A 58 2.84 31.32 11.89
N SER A 59 1.65 31.57 11.38
CA SER A 59 0.48 31.81 12.20
C SER A 59 -0.30 30.51 12.36
N PRO A 60 -0.58 30.04 13.59
CA PRO A 60 -1.36 28.84 13.82
C PRO A 60 -2.78 28.87 13.23
N PHE A 61 -3.26 30.10 12.96
CA PHE A 61 -4.60 30.32 12.39
C PHE A 61 -4.62 30.22 10.86
N ASN A 62 -3.45 30.32 10.21
CA ASN A 62 -3.31 30.35 8.76
C ASN A 62 -2.65 29.08 8.19
N ILE A 63 -2.59 28.00 8.96
CA ILE A 63 -2.08 26.73 8.45
C ILE A 63 -3.12 26.15 7.48
N SER A 64 -2.75 26.11 6.21
CA SER A 64 -3.61 25.55 5.15
C SER A 64 -3.61 24.03 5.23
N VAL A 65 -4.79 23.44 5.19
CA VAL A 65 -4.99 22.00 5.11
C VAL A 65 -5.25 21.65 3.65
N ASN A 66 -4.53 20.67 3.13
CA ASN A 66 -4.77 20.14 1.78
C ASN A 66 -6.04 19.26 1.78
N LYS A 67 -7.17 19.84 1.41
CA LYS A 67 -8.47 19.17 1.35
C LYS A 67 -8.68 18.40 0.05
N VAL A 68 -7.72 18.45 -0.88
CA VAL A 68 -7.81 17.76 -2.15
C VAL A 68 -7.74 16.26 -1.91
N ARG A 69 -8.78 15.54 -2.34
CA ARG A 69 -8.81 14.09 -2.30
C ARG A 69 -7.99 13.53 -3.45
N PRO A 70 -6.96 12.74 -3.17
CA PRO A 70 -6.07 12.29 -4.22
C PRO A 70 -6.68 11.17 -5.05
N GLU A 71 -6.27 11.05 -6.30
CA GLU A 71 -6.48 9.83 -7.05
C GLU A 71 -5.44 8.77 -6.69
N ILE A 72 -5.83 7.50 -6.79
CA ILE A 72 -4.96 6.35 -6.62
C ILE A 72 -4.83 5.60 -7.95
N VAL A 73 -3.62 5.23 -8.31
CA VAL A 73 -3.34 4.45 -9.52
C VAL A 73 -2.52 3.21 -9.16
N ILE A 74 -2.75 2.10 -9.85
CA ILE A 74 -1.89 0.93 -9.79
C ILE A 74 -0.83 1.13 -10.86
N SER A 75 0.41 1.37 -10.42
CA SER A 75 1.50 1.78 -11.31
C SER A 75 2.13 0.58 -12.03
N SER A 76 2.27 -0.55 -11.36
CA SER A 76 2.83 -1.76 -11.99
C SER A 76 2.60 -3.00 -11.13
N VAL A 77 2.67 -4.16 -11.79
CA VAL A 77 2.75 -5.45 -11.12
C VAL A 77 4.04 -6.13 -11.55
N ARG A 78 4.80 -6.64 -10.57
CA ARG A 78 6.02 -7.43 -10.80
C ARG A 78 5.75 -8.87 -10.42
N MET A 79 6.09 -9.81 -11.29
CA MET A 79 5.93 -11.24 -11.03
C MET A 79 7.29 -11.92 -10.90
N HIS A 80 7.45 -12.74 -9.87
CA HIS A 80 8.65 -13.54 -9.61
C HIS A 80 8.34 -15.02 -9.89
N ARG A 81 9.01 -15.59 -10.90
CA ARG A 81 8.83 -16.99 -11.32
C ARG A 81 9.98 -17.87 -10.86
N ALA A 82 9.67 -19.16 -10.66
CA ALA A 82 10.67 -20.17 -10.26
C ALA A 82 11.75 -20.43 -11.35
N ASP A 83 11.40 -20.24 -12.62
CA ASP A 83 12.22 -20.64 -13.77
C ASP A 83 13.26 -19.56 -14.15
N SER A 84 13.21 -18.37 -13.56
CA SER A 84 14.10 -17.26 -13.89
C SER A 84 15.34 -17.30 -13.01
N PHE A 85 16.40 -17.97 -13.48
CA PHE A 85 17.75 -17.84 -12.93
C PHE A 85 18.34 -16.44 -13.18
N SER A 86 17.71 -15.66 -14.04
CA SER A 86 17.93 -14.23 -14.20
C SER A 86 16.81 -13.49 -13.47
N VAL A 87 17.18 -12.53 -12.62
CA VAL A 87 16.29 -11.59 -11.94
C VAL A 87 15.57 -10.68 -12.95
N GLY A 88 14.77 -11.29 -13.81
CA GLY A 88 13.88 -10.65 -14.76
C GLY A 88 12.51 -10.49 -14.10
N SER A 89 12.35 -9.46 -13.27
CA SER A 89 11.02 -9.04 -12.86
C SER A 89 10.31 -8.52 -14.11
N GLU A 90 9.41 -9.31 -14.66
CA GLU A 90 8.56 -8.88 -15.77
C GLU A 90 7.59 -7.82 -15.23
N ARG A 91 7.88 -6.57 -15.57
CA ARG A 91 7.01 -5.43 -15.24
C ARG A 91 5.86 -5.44 -16.21
N GLN A 92 4.71 -5.92 -15.79
CA GLN A 92 3.50 -5.88 -16.59
C GLN A 92 2.77 -4.57 -16.30
N THR A 93 2.75 -3.68 -17.29
CA THR A 93 1.82 -2.55 -17.31
C THR A 93 0.44 -3.12 -17.66
N LEU A 94 -0.56 -2.88 -16.83
CA LEU A 94 -1.90 -3.46 -16.97
C LEU A 94 -2.81 -2.48 -17.75
N PRO A 95 -3.09 -2.72 -19.03
CA PRO A 95 -4.05 -1.89 -19.78
C PRO A 95 -5.51 -2.15 -19.36
N ASP A 96 -5.86 -3.37 -18.93
CA ASP A 96 -7.26 -3.83 -18.84
C ASP A 96 -7.76 -4.24 -17.45
N GLY A 97 -7.04 -3.93 -16.36
CA GLY A 97 -7.52 -4.23 -15.01
C GLY A 97 -7.61 -5.71 -14.63
N ASN A 98 -7.15 -6.64 -15.50
CA ASN A 98 -7.17 -8.08 -15.28
C ASN A 98 -5.76 -8.66 -15.27
N LEU A 99 -5.37 -9.27 -14.14
CA LEU A 99 -4.09 -9.94 -13.96
C LEU A 99 -4.26 -11.46 -13.93
N ARG A 100 -3.58 -12.16 -14.83
CA ARG A 100 -3.54 -13.63 -14.84
C ARG A 100 -2.20 -14.10 -14.30
N ILE A 101 -2.24 -14.85 -13.20
CA ILE A 101 -1.06 -15.38 -12.51
C ILE A 101 -0.95 -16.88 -12.83
N SER A 102 0.20 -17.29 -13.37
CA SER A 102 0.52 -18.70 -13.62
C SER A 102 0.78 -19.44 -12.31
N SER A 103 0.49 -20.73 -12.28
CA SER A 103 0.84 -21.65 -11.18
C SER A 103 2.35 -21.72 -10.89
N LYS A 104 3.21 -21.29 -11.81
CA LYS A 104 4.68 -21.23 -11.64
C LYS A 104 5.16 -19.95 -10.95
N THR A 105 4.29 -18.98 -10.72
CA THR A 105 4.64 -17.73 -10.04
C THR A 105 4.78 -17.99 -8.54
N ILE A 106 5.93 -17.64 -7.98
CA ILE A 106 6.22 -17.79 -6.55
C ILE A 106 5.62 -16.62 -5.75
N SER A 107 5.83 -15.41 -6.25
CA SER A 107 5.32 -14.17 -5.62
C SER A 107 5.06 -13.11 -6.68
N PHE A 108 4.26 -12.13 -6.33
CA PHE A 108 4.07 -10.94 -7.15
C PHE A 108 3.87 -9.72 -6.25
N ASP A 109 4.35 -8.59 -6.73
CA ASP A 109 4.26 -7.31 -6.05
C ASP A 109 3.32 -6.40 -6.84
N ILE A 110 2.39 -5.78 -6.15
CA ILE A 110 1.52 -4.73 -6.71
C ILE A 110 2.03 -3.39 -6.20
N ASN A 111 2.43 -2.51 -7.11
CA ASN A 111 2.83 -1.14 -6.80
C ASN A 111 1.67 -0.19 -7.13
N PHE A 112 1.41 0.73 -6.24
CA PHE A 112 0.35 1.73 -6.38
C PHE A 112 0.85 3.08 -5.89
N GLU A 113 0.34 4.15 -6.48
CA GLU A 113 0.76 5.52 -6.21
C GLU A 113 -0.45 6.41 -5.95
N CYS A 114 -0.32 7.24 -4.93
CA CYS A 114 -1.27 8.29 -4.62
C CYS A 114 -0.84 9.58 -5.31
N LEU A 115 -1.70 10.14 -6.17
CA LEU A 115 -1.41 11.35 -6.93
C LEU A 115 -1.57 12.61 -6.05
N SER A 116 -0.82 12.65 -4.96
CA SER A 116 -0.69 13.80 -4.07
C SER A 116 0.78 14.18 -3.96
N TYR A 117 1.13 15.37 -4.48
CA TYR A 117 2.53 15.82 -4.63
C TYR A 117 2.96 16.84 -3.58
N VAL A 118 2.07 17.23 -2.64
CA VAL A 118 2.39 18.22 -1.60
C VAL A 118 3.41 17.67 -0.62
N ALA A 119 3.16 16.46 -0.11
CA ALA A 119 4.08 15.74 0.77
C ALA A 119 3.98 14.22 0.47
N PRO A 120 4.62 13.74 -0.60
CA PRO A 120 4.45 12.36 -1.09
C PRO A 120 4.84 11.30 -0.05
N GLY A 121 5.88 11.57 0.75
CA GLY A 121 6.35 10.67 1.82
C GLY A 121 5.37 10.51 2.99
N GLN A 122 4.35 11.35 3.09
CA GLN A 122 3.32 11.30 4.13
C GLN A 122 2.00 10.71 3.62
N ASN A 123 1.93 10.31 2.37
CA ASN A 123 0.76 9.64 1.81
C ASN A 123 0.55 8.30 2.50
N ARG A 124 -0.71 7.95 2.74
CA ARG A 124 -1.08 6.68 3.34
C ARG A 124 -1.98 5.89 2.40
N TYR A 125 -1.96 4.60 2.59
CA TYR A 125 -2.69 3.69 1.73
C TYR A 125 -3.54 2.74 2.57
N ALA A 126 -4.62 2.24 1.97
CA ALA A 126 -5.34 1.11 2.51
C ALA A 126 -5.68 0.17 1.36
N TRP A 127 -5.41 -1.11 1.56
CA TRP A 127 -5.69 -2.13 0.58
C TRP A 127 -6.43 -3.32 1.19
N LYS A 128 -7.13 -4.06 0.36
CA LYS A 128 -7.70 -5.37 0.69
C LYS A 128 -7.67 -6.28 -0.54
N LEU A 129 -7.65 -7.58 -0.31
CA LEU A 129 -7.72 -8.61 -1.33
C LEU A 129 -8.97 -9.47 -1.10
N GLU A 130 -10.07 -9.13 -1.77
CA GLU A 130 -11.32 -9.89 -1.68
C GLU A 130 -11.11 -11.31 -2.17
N GLY A 131 -11.57 -12.29 -1.41
CA GLY A 131 -11.28 -13.72 -1.59
C GLY A 131 -10.12 -14.25 -0.74
N PHE A 132 -9.31 -13.37 -0.14
CA PHE A 132 -8.22 -13.72 0.76
C PHE A 132 -8.37 -13.08 2.14
N ASN A 133 -8.58 -11.76 2.20
CA ASN A 133 -8.91 -11.03 3.42
C ASN A 133 -10.10 -10.09 3.17
N SER A 134 -10.94 -9.90 4.17
CA SER A 134 -12.12 -9.01 4.10
C SER A 134 -11.83 -7.60 4.59
N ASP A 135 -10.82 -7.44 5.45
CA ASP A 135 -10.56 -6.19 6.15
C ASP A 135 -9.55 -5.31 5.40
N TRP A 136 -9.68 -3.99 5.58
CA TRP A 136 -8.71 -3.04 5.06
C TRP A 136 -7.42 -3.07 5.87
N VAL A 137 -6.30 -3.27 5.18
CA VAL A 137 -4.94 -3.18 5.74
C VAL A 137 -4.42 -1.77 5.46
N TYR A 138 -4.13 -1.02 6.51
CA TYR A 138 -3.58 0.33 6.42
C TYR A 138 -2.06 0.28 6.43
N THR A 139 -1.43 1.04 5.55
CA THR A 139 0.04 1.08 5.39
C THR A 139 0.49 2.44 4.86
N ASP A 140 1.73 2.78 5.09
CA ASP A 140 2.47 3.89 4.47
C ASP A 140 3.30 3.43 3.24
N GLN A 141 3.39 2.12 3.02
CA GLN A 141 4.08 1.57 1.87
C GLN A 141 3.22 1.65 0.61
N HIS A 142 3.85 2.00 -0.52
CA HIS A 142 3.23 2.09 -1.84
C HIS A 142 3.28 0.77 -2.64
N SER A 143 3.60 -0.33 -1.97
CA SER A 143 3.64 -1.67 -2.57
C SER A 143 3.17 -2.75 -1.59
N VAL A 144 2.64 -3.84 -2.14
CA VAL A 144 2.28 -5.04 -1.39
C VAL A 144 2.72 -6.29 -2.15
N SER A 145 3.30 -7.24 -1.41
CA SER A 145 3.77 -8.52 -1.95
C SER A 145 2.87 -9.66 -1.52
N PHE A 146 2.49 -10.50 -2.46
CA PHE A 146 1.73 -11.71 -2.23
C PHE A 146 2.57 -12.94 -2.60
N MET A 147 2.66 -13.89 -1.68
CA MET A 147 3.39 -15.13 -1.87
C MET A 147 2.41 -16.31 -1.98
N LYS A 148 2.53 -17.13 -3.03
CA LYS A 148 1.81 -18.39 -3.19
C LYS A 148 0.31 -18.33 -2.89
N LEU A 149 -0.40 -17.37 -3.50
CA LEU A 149 -1.85 -17.32 -3.40
C LEU A 149 -2.47 -18.65 -3.94
N PRO A 150 -3.45 -19.22 -3.25
CA PRO A 150 -4.20 -20.36 -3.76
C PRO A 150 -4.82 -20.07 -5.14
N ALA A 151 -5.06 -21.14 -5.92
CA ALA A 151 -5.76 -20.99 -7.18
C ALA A 151 -7.19 -20.49 -6.93
N GLY A 152 -7.57 -19.42 -7.65
CA GLY A 152 -8.86 -18.77 -7.45
C GLY A 152 -8.95 -17.42 -8.14
N ARG A 153 -10.06 -16.73 -7.90
CA ARG A 153 -10.29 -15.36 -8.36
C ARG A 153 -10.31 -14.44 -7.15
N TYR A 154 -9.60 -13.33 -7.26
CA TYR A 154 -9.46 -12.33 -6.22
C TYR A 154 -9.68 -10.95 -6.82
N VAL A 155 -10.11 -10.00 -5.99
CA VAL A 155 -10.19 -8.59 -6.37
C VAL A 155 -9.35 -7.79 -5.39
N PHE A 156 -8.22 -7.29 -5.88
CA PHE A 156 -7.41 -6.35 -5.12
C PHE A 156 -8.05 -4.97 -5.20
N ARG A 157 -8.23 -4.34 -4.05
CA ARG A 157 -8.74 -2.97 -3.95
C ARG A 157 -7.77 -2.12 -3.15
N VAL A 158 -7.52 -0.92 -3.64
CA VAL A 158 -6.64 0.04 -2.97
C VAL A 158 -7.25 1.44 -3.01
N ARG A 159 -7.03 2.19 -1.95
CA ARG A 159 -7.36 3.61 -1.83
C ARG A 159 -6.19 4.36 -1.22
N GLY A 160 -6.02 5.63 -1.58
CA GLY A 160 -4.97 6.50 -1.11
C GLY A 160 -5.51 7.61 -0.20
N CYS A 161 -4.64 8.14 0.63
CA CYS A 161 -4.90 9.25 1.52
C CYS A 161 -3.75 10.25 1.39
N ASN A 162 -4.06 11.54 1.33
CA ASN A 162 -3.04 12.58 1.32
C ASN A 162 -2.41 12.78 2.72
N ASN A 163 -1.42 13.67 2.81
CA ASN A 163 -0.73 14.05 4.04
C ASN A 163 -1.66 14.58 5.15
N ASP A 164 -2.78 15.20 4.79
CA ASP A 164 -3.73 15.81 5.72
C ASP A 164 -4.92 14.90 6.11
N GLY A 165 -4.89 13.63 5.69
CA GLY A 165 -5.87 12.63 6.09
C GLY A 165 -7.11 12.54 5.20
N TYR A 166 -7.12 13.16 4.03
CA TYR A 166 -8.23 13.07 3.07
C TYR A 166 -8.05 11.86 2.16
N TRP A 167 -8.96 10.92 2.27
CA TRP A 167 -8.98 9.69 1.46
C TRP A 167 -9.55 9.94 0.07
N SER A 168 -9.07 9.16 -0.91
CA SER A 168 -9.60 9.13 -2.27
C SER A 168 -11.09 8.78 -2.28
N ASP A 169 -11.85 9.43 -3.17
CA ASP A 169 -13.27 9.12 -3.35
C ASP A 169 -13.46 7.75 -4.04
N ALA A 170 -12.62 7.47 -5.03
CA ALA A 170 -12.64 6.24 -5.79
C ALA A 170 -11.64 5.21 -5.22
N THR A 171 -12.03 3.95 -5.26
CA THR A 171 -11.17 2.81 -5.00
C THR A 171 -10.73 2.22 -6.33
N ARG A 172 -9.42 2.04 -6.54
CA ARG A 172 -8.92 1.28 -7.70
C ARG A 172 -9.01 -0.21 -7.42
N SER A 173 -9.48 -0.96 -8.41
CA SER A 173 -9.60 -2.40 -8.33
C SER A 173 -8.79 -3.08 -9.44
N LEU A 174 -8.24 -4.25 -9.11
CA LEU A 174 -7.52 -5.12 -10.02
C LEU A 174 -8.04 -6.56 -9.83
N GLU A 175 -8.59 -7.13 -10.87
CA GLU A 175 -9.00 -8.54 -10.85
C GLU A 175 -7.79 -9.44 -11.02
N ILE A 176 -7.62 -10.41 -10.12
CA ILE A 176 -6.49 -11.34 -10.10
C ILE A 176 -7.04 -12.75 -10.26
N SER A 177 -6.61 -13.45 -11.30
CA SER A 177 -6.95 -14.85 -11.54
C SER A 177 -5.70 -15.70 -11.42
N VAL A 178 -5.62 -16.51 -10.36
CA VAL A 178 -4.53 -17.45 -10.12
C VAL A 178 -4.90 -18.83 -10.71
N GLN A 179 -4.12 -19.28 -11.69
CA GLN A 179 -4.37 -20.54 -12.37
C GLN A 179 -3.98 -21.73 -11.48
N PRO A 180 -4.79 -22.80 -11.44
CA PRO A 180 -4.42 -24.01 -10.73
C PRO A 180 -3.22 -24.70 -11.39
N HIS A 181 -2.46 -25.46 -10.61
CA HIS A 181 -1.38 -26.28 -11.15
C HIS A 181 -1.96 -27.30 -12.16
N PRO A 182 -1.31 -27.56 -13.31
CA PRO A 182 -1.83 -28.44 -14.36
C PRO A 182 -2.30 -29.81 -13.83
N PHE A 183 -1.54 -30.41 -12.91
CA PHE A 183 -1.86 -31.68 -12.27
C PHE A 183 -3.04 -31.64 -11.28
N LEU A 184 -3.46 -30.46 -10.84
CA LEU A 184 -4.60 -30.26 -9.94
C LEU A 184 -5.85 -29.77 -10.69
N SER A 185 -5.77 -29.64 -12.01
CA SER A 185 -6.89 -29.21 -12.85
C SER A 185 -8.05 -30.23 -12.78
N PRO A 186 -9.29 -29.81 -13.01
CA PRO A 186 -10.44 -30.71 -13.08
C PRO A 186 -10.23 -31.88 -14.08
N VAL A 187 -9.58 -31.57 -15.21
CA VAL A 187 -9.26 -32.55 -16.25
C VAL A 187 -8.26 -33.58 -15.73
N ALA A 188 -7.19 -33.15 -15.04
CA ALA A 188 -6.22 -34.09 -14.46
C ALA A 188 -6.85 -34.99 -13.40
N LYS A 189 -7.76 -34.48 -12.57
CA LYS A 189 -8.52 -35.27 -11.61
C LYS A 189 -9.39 -36.33 -12.30
N GLY A 190 -10.03 -35.97 -13.40
CA GLY A 190 -10.78 -36.92 -14.24
C GLY A 190 -9.92 -38.06 -14.81
N VAL A 191 -8.72 -37.72 -15.31
CA VAL A 191 -7.74 -38.68 -15.81
C VAL A 191 -7.27 -39.64 -14.70
N TYR A 192 -6.98 -39.07 -13.49
CA TYR A 192 -6.58 -39.94 -12.35
C TYR A 192 -7.69 -40.89 -11.92
N PHE A 193 -8.94 -40.42 -11.89
CA PHE A 193 -10.09 -41.25 -11.58
C PHE A 193 -10.24 -42.42 -12.60
N LEU A 194 -10.08 -42.14 -13.90
CA LEU A 194 -10.11 -43.11 -14.97
C LEU A 194 -8.98 -44.16 -14.83
N LEU A 195 -7.76 -43.71 -14.55
CA LEU A 195 -6.61 -44.58 -14.33
C LEU A 195 -6.82 -45.51 -13.14
N VAL A 196 -7.33 -44.97 -12.02
CA VAL A 196 -7.63 -45.81 -10.83
C VAL A 196 -8.73 -46.82 -11.12
N ALA A 197 -9.80 -46.43 -11.83
CA ALA A 197 -10.86 -47.37 -12.24
C ALA A 197 -10.33 -48.50 -13.14
N LEU A 198 -9.45 -48.18 -14.08
CA LEU A 198 -8.84 -49.12 -14.99
C LEU A 198 -7.92 -50.10 -14.26
N LEU A 199 -7.15 -49.61 -13.27
CA LEU A 199 -6.34 -50.46 -12.41
C LEU A 199 -7.18 -51.42 -11.55
N ILE A 200 -8.30 -50.99 -11.03
CA ILE A 200 -9.24 -51.86 -10.28
C ILE A 200 -9.79 -52.96 -11.17
N VAL A 201 -10.25 -52.59 -12.38
CA VAL A 201 -10.75 -53.59 -13.35
C VAL A 201 -9.68 -54.60 -13.74
N ALA A 202 -8.44 -54.13 -13.97
CA ALA A 202 -7.32 -55.03 -14.27
C ALA A 202 -7.00 -55.96 -13.10
N ALA A 203 -6.97 -55.45 -11.88
CA ALA A 203 -6.75 -56.26 -10.68
C ALA A 203 -7.83 -57.33 -10.48
N VAL A 204 -9.10 -56.97 -10.67
CA VAL A 204 -10.22 -57.93 -10.59
C VAL A 204 -10.11 -59.04 -11.66
N ARG A 205 -9.67 -58.70 -12.89
CA ARG A 205 -9.47 -59.68 -13.96
C ARG A 205 -8.30 -60.62 -13.73
N VAL A 206 -7.30 -60.23 -12.94
CA VAL A 206 -6.15 -61.08 -12.59
C VAL A 206 -6.50 -62.03 -11.43
N ILE A 207 -7.44 -61.61 -10.56
CA ILE A 207 -7.86 -62.41 -9.39
C ILE A 207 -8.96 -63.44 -9.75
N LEU A 208 -9.79 -63.11 -10.75
CA LEU A 208 -10.81 -64.03 -11.30
C LEU A 208 -10.23 -64.92 -12.42
#